data_e4372f6043a9716fa36b21e17c6d1c35
#
_entry.id   e4372f6043a9716fa36b21e17c6d1c35
#
_cell.length_a   1.000
_cell.length_b   1.000
_cell.length_c   1.000
_cell.angle_alpha   90.00
_cell.angle_beta   90.00
_cell.angle_gamma   90.00
#
_symmetry.space_group_name_H-M   'P 1'
#
loop_
_entity.id
_entity.type
_entity.pdbx_description
1 polymer ?
#
loop_
_entity_poly.entity_id
_entity_poly.type
_entity_poly.pdbx_seq_one_letter_code
_entity_poly.pdbx_strand_id
1 'polypeptide(L)'
;MSFPRIGHGIDVHCFGDGDSVTLAGVTIPHSHGLVAHSDGDVALHALCDAMLGALALGDIGKHFPDTDAAYENADSRILLRHVVALVRSKGYQVGNCDVTVLAERPKLAPHIALMQERVAADLG
;
A
#
# COMPACT_ATOMS: atom_id res chain seq x y z
N MET A 1 15.48 -13.92 -22.01
CA MET A 1 15.14 -12.51 -21.82
C MET A 1 13.73 -12.42 -21.25
N SER A 2 13.55 -11.68 -20.19
CA SER A 2 12.21 -11.40 -19.67
C SER A 2 11.77 -10.00 -20.08
N PHE A 3 10.48 -9.84 -20.33
CA PHE A 3 9.90 -8.55 -20.63
C PHE A 3 9.46 -7.86 -19.34
N PRO A 4 9.48 -6.52 -19.30
CA PRO A 4 8.90 -5.80 -18.17
C PRO A 4 7.42 -6.17 -17.98
N ARG A 5 6.99 -6.22 -16.73
CA ARG A 5 5.59 -6.39 -16.36
C ARG A 5 5.06 -5.06 -15.84
N ILE A 6 3.83 -4.76 -16.18
CA ILE A 6 3.13 -3.57 -15.72
C ILE A 6 1.95 -4.00 -14.88
N GLY A 7 1.80 -3.38 -13.72
CA GLY A 7 0.66 -3.62 -12.86
C GLY A 7 -0.07 -2.33 -12.55
N HIS A 8 -1.35 -2.43 -12.28
CA HIS A 8 -2.21 -1.34 -11.87
C HIS A 8 -3.00 -1.78 -10.64
N GLY A 9 -3.11 -0.90 -9.66
CA GLY A 9 -3.89 -1.14 -8.47
C GLY A 9 -4.70 0.09 -8.10
N ILE A 10 -5.86 -0.15 -7.53
CA ILE A 10 -6.72 0.91 -7.00
C ILE A 10 -7.29 0.44 -5.67
N ASP A 11 -7.38 1.35 -4.70
CA ASP A 11 -8.00 1.06 -3.43
C ASP A 11 -8.77 2.28 -2.93
N VAL A 12 -9.84 2.05 -2.21
CA VAL A 12 -10.71 3.11 -1.70
C VAL A 12 -11.09 2.76 -0.27
N HIS A 13 -10.90 3.70 0.63
CA HIS A 13 -11.37 3.59 2.01
C HIS A 13 -12.19 4.82 2.38
N CYS A 14 -13.24 4.64 3.16
CA CYS A 14 -14.01 5.76 3.68
C CYS A 14 -13.41 6.23 5.02
N PHE A 15 -13.68 7.48 5.36
CA PHE A 15 -13.35 8.02 6.67
C PHE A 15 -14.27 7.44 7.74
N GLY A 16 -13.72 7.28 8.94
CA GLY A 16 -14.45 6.80 10.10
C GLY A 16 -13.88 7.40 11.37
N ASP A 17 -14.05 6.72 12.49
CA ASP A 17 -13.49 7.17 13.76
C ASP A 17 -11.97 7.12 13.74
N GLY A 18 -11.36 8.05 14.48
CA GLY A 18 -9.91 8.12 14.60
C GLY A 18 -9.41 9.56 14.54
N ASP A 19 -8.13 9.73 14.81
CA ASP A 19 -7.48 11.04 14.89
C ASP A 19 -6.29 11.16 13.93
N SER A 20 -6.11 10.17 13.07
CA SER A 20 -5.03 10.17 12.07
C SER A 20 -5.39 9.29 10.88
N VAL A 21 -4.69 9.52 9.78
CA VAL A 21 -4.70 8.63 8.62
C VAL A 21 -3.27 8.19 8.32
N THR A 22 -3.11 6.98 7.82
CA THR A 22 -1.81 6.47 7.36
C THR A 22 -1.85 6.32 5.86
N LEU A 23 -0.94 6.99 5.17
CA LEU A 23 -0.85 6.97 3.70
C LEU A 23 0.61 6.86 3.29
N ALA A 24 0.89 5.90 2.39
CA ALA A 24 2.24 5.62 1.90
C ALA A 24 3.26 5.46 3.04
N GLY A 25 2.84 4.80 4.11
CA GLY A 25 3.66 4.54 5.29
C GLY A 25 3.83 5.73 6.24
N VAL A 26 3.13 6.85 6.03
CA VAL A 26 3.23 8.04 6.86
C VAL A 26 1.92 8.28 7.61
N THR A 27 2.00 8.42 8.92
CA THR A 27 0.84 8.73 9.76
C THR A 27 0.68 10.23 9.87
N ILE A 28 -0.48 10.73 9.46
CA ILE A 28 -0.80 12.15 9.39
C ILE A 28 -1.95 12.44 10.36
N PRO A 29 -1.79 13.39 11.31
CA PRO A 29 -2.90 13.80 12.16
C PRO A 29 -4.07 14.33 11.35
N HIS A 30 -5.28 13.91 11.69
CA HIS A 30 -6.49 14.32 11.02
C HIS A 30 -7.68 14.10 11.94
N SER A 31 -8.80 14.77 11.69
CA SER A 31 -10.01 14.66 12.51
C SER A 31 -10.74 13.33 12.38
N HIS A 32 -10.41 12.53 11.36
CA HIS A 32 -11.01 11.20 11.12
C HIS A 32 -9.92 10.20 10.75
N GLY A 33 -10.15 8.92 11.06
CA GLY A 33 -9.36 7.81 10.57
C GLY A 33 -9.97 7.19 9.33
N LEU A 34 -9.39 6.10 8.86
CA LEU A 34 -9.91 5.31 7.74
C LEU A 34 -10.49 4.00 8.25
N VAL A 35 -11.62 3.58 7.70
CA VAL A 35 -12.25 2.31 8.04
C VAL A 35 -11.52 1.19 7.30
N ALA A 36 -10.84 0.33 8.05
CA ALA A 36 -10.10 -0.78 7.46
C ALA A 36 -9.75 -1.84 8.51
N HIS A 37 -9.42 -3.05 8.03
CA HIS A 37 -8.93 -4.15 8.86
C HIS A 37 -7.49 -3.91 9.34
N SER A 38 -6.64 -3.31 8.48
CA SER A 38 -5.27 -2.91 8.77
C SER A 38 -5.21 -1.43 9.19
N ASP A 39 -4.08 -0.75 8.97
CA ASP A 39 -3.96 0.70 9.19
C ASP A 39 -4.73 1.54 8.16
N GLY A 40 -5.31 0.90 7.14
CA GLY A 40 -6.11 1.58 6.13
C GLY A 40 -5.30 2.33 5.09
N ASP A 41 -4.01 2.05 4.94
CA ASP A 41 -3.14 2.73 3.98
C ASP A 41 -3.53 2.38 2.54
N VAL A 42 -4.43 3.18 1.96
CA VAL A 42 -4.95 2.94 0.60
C VAL A 42 -3.84 3.01 -0.46
N ALA A 43 -2.82 3.85 -0.23
CA ALA A 43 -1.72 4.00 -1.18
C ALA A 43 -0.88 2.72 -1.24
N LEU A 44 -0.50 2.17 -0.10
CA LEU A 44 0.26 0.92 -0.05
C LEU A 44 -0.58 -0.28 -0.49
N HIS A 45 -1.87 -0.31 -0.18
CA HIS A 45 -2.76 -1.38 -0.63
C HIS A 45 -2.88 -1.39 -2.16
N ALA A 46 -3.05 -0.22 -2.78
CA ALA A 46 -3.10 -0.11 -4.24
C ALA A 46 -1.77 -0.54 -4.87
N LEU A 47 -0.65 -0.17 -4.27
CA LEU A 47 0.68 -0.56 -4.75
C LEU A 47 0.88 -2.07 -4.66
N CYS A 48 0.48 -2.69 -3.56
CA CYS A 48 0.52 -4.15 -3.41
C CYS A 48 -0.31 -4.84 -4.51
N ASP A 49 -1.52 -4.36 -4.76
CA ASP A 49 -2.38 -4.91 -5.81
C ASP A 49 -1.76 -4.76 -7.19
N ALA A 50 -1.11 -3.62 -7.47
CA ALA A 50 -0.41 -3.41 -8.73
C ALA A 50 0.70 -4.43 -8.93
N MET A 51 1.49 -4.68 -7.90
CA MET A 51 2.60 -5.63 -7.96
C MET A 51 2.11 -7.07 -8.16
N LEU A 52 1.10 -7.47 -7.39
CA LEU A 52 0.50 -8.79 -7.51
C LEU A 52 -0.16 -8.98 -8.87
N GLY A 53 -0.88 -7.97 -9.35
CA GLY A 53 -1.54 -8.00 -10.65
C GLY A 53 -0.55 -8.09 -11.80
N ALA A 54 0.59 -7.41 -11.71
CA ALA A 54 1.63 -7.48 -12.74
C ALA A 54 2.12 -8.91 -12.98
N LEU A 55 2.12 -9.75 -11.95
CA LEU A 55 2.55 -11.15 -12.02
C LEU A 55 1.38 -12.15 -12.02
N ALA A 56 0.16 -11.67 -12.15
CA ALA A 56 -1.07 -12.49 -12.13
C ALA A 56 -1.19 -13.34 -10.85
N LEU A 57 -0.81 -12.77 -9.71
CA LEU A 57 -0.85 -13.43 -8.40
C LEU A 57 -2.10 -13.10 -7.58
N GLY A 58 -3.06 -12.41 -8.17
CA GLY A 58 -4.30 -12.02 -7.50
C GLY A 58 -4.20 -10.63 -6.88
N ASP A 59 -4.69 -10.49 -5.67
CA ASP A 59 -4.72 -9.22 -4.94
C ASP A 59 -4.37 -9.43 -3.47
N ILE A 60 -4.30 -8.33 -2.70
CA ILE A 60 -3.96 -8.42 -1.28
C ILE A 60 -5.04 -9.15 -0.46
N GLY A 61 -6.30 -9.07 -0.85
CA GLY A 61 -7.38 -9.78 -0.16
C GLY A 61 -7.21 -11.29 -0.21
N LYS A 62 -6.63 -11.80 -1.28
CA LYS A 62 -6.31 -13.22 -1.42
C LYS A 62 -5.14 -13.64 -0.53
N HIS A 63 -4.11 -12.80 -0.43
CA HIS A 63 -2.89 -13.10 0.34
C HIS A 63 -3.01 -12.73 1.81
N PHE A 64 -3.80 -11.71 2.14
CA PHE A 64 -4.00 -11.18 3.49
C PHE A 64 -5.49 -11.01 3.77
N PRO A 65 -6.25 -12.11 3.96
CA PRO A 65 -7.70 -12.02 4.16
C PRO A 65 -8.08 -11.22 5.40
N ASP A 66 -9.13 -10.40 5.30
CA ASP A 66 -9.67 -9.62 6.43
C ASP A 66 -10.11 -10.51 7.60
N THR A 67 -10.45 -11.77 7.32
CA THR A 67 -10.87 -12.74 8.33
C THR A 67 -9.71 -13.31 9.13
N ASP A 68 -8.46 -13.07 8.71
CA ASP A 68 -7.27 -13.56 9.42
C ASP A 68 -6.88 -12.58 10.51
N ALA A 69 -7.06 -12.98 11.77
CA ALA A 69 -6.74 -12.15 12.94
C ALA A 69 -5.26 -11.74 12.98
N ALA A 70 -4.36 -12.50 12.35
CA ALA A 70 -2.94 -12.17 12.31
C ALA A 70 -2.66 -10.86 11.55
N TYR A 71 -3.57 -10.42 10.68
CA TYR A 71 -3.43 -9.19 9.90
C TYR A 71 -4.29 -8.04 10.42
N GLU A 72 -5.02 -8.25 11.53
CA GLU A 72 -5.80 -7.19 12.15
C GLU A 72 -4.88 -6.09 12.67
N ASN A 73 -5.18 -4.83 12.33
CA ASN A 73 -4.36 -3.66 12.65
C ASN A 73 -2.91 -3.75 12.11
N ALA A 74 -2.70 -4.55 11.08
CA ALA A 74 -1.36 -4.71 10.50
C ALA A 74 -0.84 -3.39 9.92
N ASP A 75 0.46 -3.16 10.09
CA ASP A 75 1.19 -2.11 9.41
C ASP A 75 1.29 -2.48 7.93
N SER A 76 0.70 -1.68 7.05
CA SER A 76 0.70 -1.95 5.60
C SER A 76 2.10 -1.96 5.01
N ARG A 77 3.09 -1.34 5.64
CA ARG A 77 4.49 -1.45 5.21
C ARG A 77 5.00 -2.90 5.33
N ILE A 78 4.55 -3.64 6.35
CA ILE A 78 4.87 -5.06 6.50
C ILE A 78 4.24 -5.85 5.36
N LEU A 79 2.98 -5.56 5.02
CA LEU A 79 2.29 -6.18 3.89
C LEU A 79 3.03 -5.90 2.58
N LEU A 80 3.44 -4.65 2.36
CA LEU A 80 4.20 -4.26 1.17
C LEU A 80 5.52 -5.03 1.07
N ARG A 81 6.28 -5.10 2.16
CA ARG A 81 7.55 -5.84 2.16
C ARG A 81 7.35 -7.33 1.88
N HIS A 82 6.25 -7.90 2.35
CA HIS A 82 5.89 -9.29 2.07
C HIS A 82 5.62 -9.49 0.57
N VAL A 83 4.87 -8.58 -0.04
CA VAL A 83 4.59 -8.61 -1.48
C VAL A 83 5.87 -8.42 -2.30
N VAL A 84 6.75 -7.52 -1.88
CA VAL A 84 8.06 -7.34 -2.51
C VAL A 84 8.88 -8.63 -2.49
N ALA A 85 8.91 -9.31 -1.35
CA ALA A 85 9.63 -10.59 -1.23
C ALA A 85 9.03 -11.64 -2.18
N LEU A 86 7.70 -11.69 -2.29
CA LEU A 86 7.03 -12.60 -3.21
C LEU A 86 7.38 -12.30 -4.67
N VAL A 87 7.36 -11.02 -5.06
CA VAL A 87 7.73 -10.58 -6.42
C VAL A 87 9.18 -10.99 -6.73
N ARG A 88 10.10 -10.77 -5.79
CA ARG A 88 11.50 -11.17 -5.95
C ARG A 88 11.64 -12.69 -6.07
N SER A 89 10.86 -13.46 -5.35
CA SER A 89 10.88 -14.92 -5.44
C SER A 89 10.49 -15.43 -6.83
N LYS A 90 9.75 -14.62 -7.60
CA LYS A 90 9.37 -14.92 -8.98
C LYS A 90 10.39 -14.40 -10.01
N GLY A 91 11.51 -13.84 -9.57
CA GLY A 91 12.56 -13.35 -10.44
C GLY A 91 12.36 -11.92 -10.95
N TYR A 92 11.50 -11.15 -10.31
CA TYR A 92 11.21 -9.77 -10.69
C TYR A 92 11.60 -8.79 -9.59
N GLN A 93 11.71 -7.55 -9.95
CA GLN A 93 11.90 -6.44 -9.00
C GLN A 93 11.13 -5.23 -9.52
N VAL A 94 10.83 -4.31 -8.61
CA VAL A 94 10.14 -3.07 -8.97
C VAL A 94 11.15 -2.12 -9.62
N GLY A 95 10.86 -1.71 -10.85
CA GLY A 95 11.68 -0.71 -11.55
C GLY A 95 11.30 0.70 -11.14
N ASN A 96 10.01 0.98 -11.18
CA ASN A 96 9.46 2.26 -10.71
C ASN A 96 7.99 2.09 -10.38
N CYS A 97 7.45 3.05 -9.65
CA CYS A 97 6.01 3.15 -9.44
C CYS A 97 5.60 4.62 -9.34
N ASP A 98 4.35 4.88 -9.68
CA ASP A 98 3.72 6.17 -9.51
C ASP A 98 2.41 5.95 -8.76
N VAL A 99 2.17 6.76 -7.73
CA VAL A 99 0.99 6.63 -6.88
C VAL A 99 0.27 7.96 -6.84
N THR A 100 -0.99 7.95 -7.19
CA THR A 100 -1.86 9.13 -7.09
C THR A 100 -2.86 8.92 -5.97
N VAL A 101 -2.93 9.87 -5.05
CA VAL A 101 -3.89 9.86 -3.95
C VAL A 101 -4.93 10.95 -4.19
N LEU A 102 -6.18 10.56 -4.23
CA LEU A 102 -7.31 11.49 -4.35
C LEU A 102 -7.94 11.67 -2.97
N ALA A 103 -7.62 12.78 -2.34
CA ALA A 103 -8.16 13.14 -1.04
C ALA A 103 -8.30 14.64 -0.94
N GLU A 104 -9.45 15.11 -0.49
CA GLU A 104 -9.64 16.53 -0.24
C GLU A 104 -8.83 16.97 0.98
N ARG A 105 -8.82 16.15 2.00
CA ARG A 105 -8.10 16.36 3.27
C ARG A 105 -7.60 15.01 3.81
N PRO A 106 -6.55 14.97 4.64
CA PRO A 106 -5.64 16.09 4.96
C PRO A 106 -4.78 16.50 3.77
N LYS A 107 -4.09 17.66 3.88
CA LYS A 107 -3.13 18.08 2.85
C LYS A 107 -1.93 17.16 2.87
N LEU A 108 -1.55 16.63 1.71
CA LEU A 108 -0.48 15.63 1.60
C LEU A 108 0.87 16.23 1.20
N ALA A 109 0.87 17.42 0.56
CA ALA A 109 2.09 18.02 0.03
C ALA A 109 3.25 18.09 1.05
N PRO A 110 3.05 18.44 2.33
CA PRO A 110 4.14 18.47 3.30
C PRO A 110 4.73 17.09 3.61
N HIS A 111 4.06 16.02 3.24
CA HIS A 111 4.42 14.65 3.61
C HIS A 111 4.97 13.83 2.44
N ILE A 112 4.94 14.37 1.22
CA ILE A 112 5.29 13.63 -0.01
C ILE A 112 6.73 13.10 0.05
N ALA A 113 7.69 13.93 0.47
CA ALA A 113 9.09 13.52 0.52
C ALA A 113 9.30 12.32 1.44
N LEU A 114 8.65 12.31 2.62
CA LEU A 114 8.74 11.18 3.55
C LEU A 114 8.02 9.94 3.00
N MET A 115 6.88 10.13 2.34
CA MET A 115 6.18 9.03 1.67
C MET A 115 7.06 8.35 0.63
N GLN A 116 7.72 9.13 -0.22
CA GLN A 116 8.64 8.61 -1.23
C GLN A 116 9.80 7.85 -0.60
N GLU A 117 10.38 8.39 0.47
CA GLU A 117 11.47 7.75 1.19
C GLU A 117 11.07 6.39 1.75
N ARG A 118 9.91 6.32 2.41
CA ARG A 118 9.43 5.07 3.01
C ARG A 118 9.05 4.02 1.99
N VAL A 119 8.36 4.42 0.92
CA VAL A 119 8.01 3.50 -0.16
C VAL A 119 9.26 2.98 -0.85
N ALA A 120 10.22 3.84 -1.16
CA ALA A 120 11.47 3.42 -1.78
C ALA A 120 12.24 2.44 -0.89
N ALA A 121 12.28 2.69 0.42
CA ALA A 121 12.94 1.80 1.37
C ALA A 121 12.28 0.42 1.41
N ASP A 122 10.95 0.35 1.37
CA ASP A 122 10.21 -0.91 1.42
C ASP A 122 10.26 -1.68 0.10
N LEU A 123 10.38 -0.98 -1.02
CA LEU A 123 10.54 -1.62 -2.34
C LEU A 123 11.97 -2.15 -2.57
N GLY A 124 12.92 -1.59 -1.90
CA GLY A 124 14.34 -2.01 -2.00
C GLY A 124 15.10 -1.29 -3.12
#